data_d7a3365f4d33dc985c5f12adfb2d3ca0
#
_entry.id   d7a3365f4d33dc985c5f12adfb2d3ca0
#
_cell.length_a   1.000
_cell.length_b   1.000
_cell.length_c   1.000
_cell.angle_alpha   90.00
_cell.angle_beta   90.00
_cell.angle_gamma   90.00
#
_symmetry.space_group_name_H-M   'P 1'
#
loop_
_entity.id
_entity.type
_entity.pdbx_description
1 polymer ?
#
loop_
_entity_poly.entity_id
_entity_poly.type
_entity_poly.pdbx_seq_one_letter_code
_entity_poly.pdbx_strand_id
1 'polypeptide(L)'
;IGQNRSDNPVRVSAAEEPVKIMALGDSITDGYFGTDGYRKYFYHNMTEMGHDIDMVGAKDYSGWNPSYTDSNGVTFEYDGDHSGYSGYAIQYMTGTETRQGLLETVQSTDMIKKCDPDIVLLQIGTNDILSNYNEGIIDRLENLVNVILEDMNDSDDVVFVSTIPYMDVLMVYDWFWSYGEVKSDNSQEDFAKIVHGYVDSYNDQIKQMVTEMQTQGKPVKFADINSVIDPSTDLQDGIHPNETGYQKMGTYWSNLVDDYLSTEPETTTEETTSADKYKKGDVNTDGEINVSDLIVLQKYLLKKGGILPEQ
;
A
#
# COMPACT_ATOMS: atom_id res chain seq x y z
N ILE A 1 13.83 18.39 -61.41
CA ILE A 1 12.77 18.62 -60.40
C ILE A 1 12.81 17.38 -59.48
N GLY A 2 13.63 17.45 -58.44
CA GLY A 2 13.76 16.39 -57.45
C GLY A 2 13.10 16.88 -56.16
N GLN A 3 12.07 16.21 -55.70
CA GLN A 3 11.51 16.44 -54.36
C GLN A 3 12.35 15.68 -53.32
N ASN A 4 13.06 16.42 -52.49
CA ASN A 4 13.64 15.89 -51.24
C ASN A 4 12.49 15.61 -50.26
N ARG A 5 12.18 14.33 -50.04
CA ARG A 5 11.48 13.90 -48.83
C ARG A 5 12.48 13.88 -47.72
N SER A 6 12.31 14.76 -46.76
CA SER A 6 12.96 14.68 -45.46
C SER A 6 12.29 13.53 -44.69
N ASP A 7 12.96 12.39 -44.63
CA ASP A 7 12.60 11.34 -43.68
C ASP A 7 13.03 11.87 -42.29
N ASN A 8 12.09 12.41 -41.54
CA ASN A 8 12.25 12.58 -40.11
C ASN A 8 12.26 11.18 -39.47
N PRO A 9 13.29 10.79 -38.74
CA PRO A 9 13.23 9.56 -37.98
C PRO A 9 12.12 9.70 -36.93
N VAL A 10 11.17 8.78 -36.94
CA VAL A 10 10.24 8.61 -35.85
C VAL A 10 11.10 8.29 -34.62
N ARG A 11 11.21 9.20 -33.66
CA ARG A 11 11.76 8.91 -32.34
C ARG A 11 10.79 7.90 -31.71
N VAL A 12 11.24 6.67 -31.57
CA VAL A 12 10.63 5.72 -30.65
C VAL A 12 10.99 6.27 -29.28
N SER A 13 10.01 6.75 -28.52
CA SER A 13 10.16 6.98 -27.10
C SER A 13 10.67 5.68 -26.51
N ALA A 14 11.73 5.72 -25.70
CA ALA A 14 12.07 4.60 -24.86
C ALA A 14 10.82 4.31 -24.02
N ALA A 15 10.38 3.05 -23.97
CA ALA A 15 9.34 2.67 -23.03
C ALA A 15 9.84 3.06 -21.64
N GLU A 16 9.02 3.74 -20.86
CA GLU A 16 9.33 3.96 -19.45
C GLU A 16 9.45 2.60 -18.79
N GLU A 17 10.41 2.42 -17.88
CA GLU A 17 10.54 1.18 -17.12
C GLU A 17 9.30 1.02 -16.23
N PRO A 18 8.81 -0.21 -16.01
CA PRO A 18 7.65 -0.43 -15.13
C PRO A 18 7.95 0.02 -13.69
N VAL A 19 6.94 0.52 -13.00
CA VAL A 19 7.05 0.91 -11.59
C VAL A 19 7.18 -0.34 -10.73
N LYS A 20 8.30 -0.46 -10.00
CA LYS A 20 8.57 -1.61 -9.14
C LYS A 20 7.89 -1.45 -7.79
N ILE A 21 7.02 -2.38 -7.44
CA ILE A 21 6.21 -2.33 -6.22
C ILE A 21 6.46 -3.55 -5.35
N MET A 22 6.91 -3.33 -4.11
CA MET A 22 7.10 -4.39 -3.13
C MET A 22 5.94 -4.45 -2.13
N ALA A 23 5.22 -5.56 -2.10
CA ALA A 23 4.31 -5.87 -1.00
C ALA A 23 5.10 -6.52 0.15
N LEU A 24 5.23 -5.82 1.29
CA LEU A 24 6.05 -6.21 2.44
C LEU A 24 5.18 -6.33 3.70
N GLY A 25 5.30 -7.46 4.43
CA GLY A 25 4.51 -7.64 5.64
C GLY A 25 4.48 -9.07 6.18
N ASP A 26 3.38 -9.40 6.87
CA ASP A 26 3.16 -10.70 7.50
C ASP A 26 2.33 -11.68 6.64
N SER A 27 1.56 -12.58 7.29
CA SER A 27 0.72 -13.58 6.62
C SER A 27 -0.42 -12.98 5.78
N ILE A 28 -0.89 -11.77 6.11
CA ILE A 28 -1.93 -11.09 5.34
C ILE A 28 -1.35 -10.67 3.98
N THR A 29 -0.10 -10.19 3.96
CA THR A 29 0.63 -9.88 2.73
C THR A 29 1.08 -11.15 1.99
N ASP A 30 1.50 -12.20 2.71
CA ASP A 30 1.89 -13.50 2.14
C ASP A 30 0.72 -14.18 1.40
N GLY A 31 -0.50 -13.93 1.82
CA GLY A 31 -1.69 -14.59 1.31
C GLY A 31 -1.87 -15.97 1.94
N TYR A 32 -2.15 -15.98 3.25
CA TYR A 32 -2.32 -17.19 4.04
C TYR A 32 -3.30 -18.17 3.37
N PHE A 33 -3.05 -19.47 3.51
CA PHE A 33 -3.74 -20.57 2.82
C PHE A 33 -3.58 -20.61 1.29
N GLY A 34 -2.53 -19.97 0.73
CA GLY A 34 -2.27 -20.00 -0.72
C GLY A 34 -3.31 -19.23 -1.54
N THR A 35 -3.86 -18.17 -0.93
CA THR A 35 -4.83 -17.29 -1.59
C THR A 35 -4.17 -16.19 -2.41
N ASP A 36 -2.85 -16.02 -2.32
CA ASP A 36 -2.04 -14.90 -2.84
C ASP A 36 -2.51 -13.52 -2.35
N GLY A 37 -3.42 -13.53 -1.38
CA GLY A 37 -3.86 -12.36 -0.64
C GLY A 37 -4.48 -11.27 -1.52
N TYR A 38 -4.27 -10.01 -1.12
CA TYR A 38 -4.74 -8.83 -1.85
C TYR A 38 -3.94 -8.55 -3.12
N ARG A 39 -2.72 -9.10 -3.27
CA ARG A 39 -1.75 -8.78 -4.32
C ARG A 39 -2.28 -9.05 -5.72
N LYS A 40 -3.00 -10.17 -5.94
CA LYS A 40 -3.64 -10.50 -7.22
C LYS A 40 -4.65 -9.45 -7.65
N TYR A 41 -5.46 -8.92 -6.72
CA TYR A 41 -6.43 -7.85 -7.00
C TYR A 41 -5.75 -6.51 -7.22
N PHE A 42 -4.73 -6.22 -6.42
CA PHE A 42 -3.93 -5.03 -6.58
C PHE A 42 -3.31 -4.97 -7.98
N TYR A 43 -2.59 -6.02 -8.39
CA TYR A 43 -1.94 -6.11 -9.69
C TYR A 43 -2.94 -5.96 -10.84
N HIS A 44 -4.05 -6.71 -10.79
CA HIS A 44 -5.10 -6.64 -11.80
C HIS A 44 -5.69 -5.24 -11.92
N ASN A 45 -6.05 -4.61 -10.80
CA ASN A 45 -6.62 -3.27 -10.81
C ASN A 45 -5.64 -2.23 -11.37
N MET A 46 -4.35 -2.28 -10.99
CA MET A 46 -3.33 -1.37 -11.50
C MET A 46 -3.17 -1.50 -13.03
N THR A 47 -3.15 -2.73 -13.54
CA THR A 47 -3.12 -2.98 -14.99
C THR A 47 -4.37 -2.48 -15.71
N GLU A 48 -5.56 -2.66 -15.15
CA GLU A 48 -6.81 -2.14 -15.71
C GLU A 48 -6.87 -0.60 -15.68
N MET A 49 -6.21 0.04 -14.70
CA MET A 49 -6.03 1.50 -14.65
C MET A 49 -4.99 2.02 -15.66
N GLY A 50 -4.24 1.11 -16.30
CA GLY A 50 -3.27 1.43 -17.35
C GLY A 50 -1.84 1.65 -16.86
N HIS A 51 -1.53 1.28 -15.61
CA HIS A 51 -0.18 1.33 -15.09
C HIS A 51 0.64 0.11 -15.54
N ASP A 52 1.89 0.36 -15.92
CA ASP A 52 2.90 -0.68 -16.17
C ASP A 52 3.67 -0.88 -14.86
N ILE A 53 3.41 -2.00 -14.18
CA ILE A 53 3.98 -2.30 -12.86
C ILE A 53 4.71 -3.64 -12.86
N ASP A 54 5.76 -3.73 -12.05
CA ASP A 54 6.57 -4.92 -11.79
C ASP A 54 6.50 -5.20 -10.27
N MET A 55 5.87 -6.30 -9.88
CA MET A 55 5.89 -6.69 -8.47
C MET A 55 7.25 -7.28 -8.14
N VAL A 56 7.89 -6.76 -7.09
CA VAL A 56 9.22 -7.23 -6.67
C VAL A 56 9.21 -7.74 -5.24
N GLY A 57 10.11 -8.68 -4.94
CA GLY A 57 10.19 -9.21 -3.58
C GLY A 57 11.22 -10.32 -3.41
N ALA A 58 11.51 -10.67 -2.15
CA ALA A 58 12.40 -11.78 -1.83
C ALA A 58 11.76 -13.17 -2.10
N LYS A 59 10.47 -13.23 -2.28
CA LYS A 59 9.72 -14.40 -2.78
C LYS A 59 9.42 -14.14 -4.24
N ASP A 60 10.28 -14.65 -5.10
CA ASP A 60 10.32 -14.44 -6.53
C ASP A 60 9.69 -15.63 -7.25
N TYR A 61 8.68 -15.34 -8.04
CA TYR A 61 7.97 -16.30 -8.91
C TYR A 61 8.52 -16.29 -10.34
N SER A 62 9.73 -15.81 -10.55
CA SER A 62 10.33 -15.64 -11.88
C SER A 62 10.14 -16.88 -12.77
N GLY A 63 9.56 -16.64 -13.94
CA GLY A 63 9.23 -17.68 -14.92
C GLY A 63 7.92 -18.41 -14.70
N TRP A 64 7.11 -18.05 -13.69
CA TRP A 64 5.77 -18.56 -13.49
C TRP A 64 4.85 -17.48 -12.92
N ASN A 65 3.92 -17.00 -13.73
CA ASN A 65 2.88 -16.09 -13.28
C ASN A 65 1.68 -16.90 -12.79
N PRO A 66 1.25 -16.73 -11.53
CA PRO A 66 0.02 -17.31 -11.05
C PRO A 66 -1.19 -16.74 -11.78
N SER A 67 -2.27 -17.47 -11.81
CA SER A 67 -3.53 -17.02 -12.41
C SER A 67 -4.66 -17.07 -11.40
N TYR A 68 -5.59 -16.14 -11.56
CA TYR A 68 -6.82 -16.06 -10.79
C TYR A 68 -8.03 -16.01 -11.72
N THR A 69 -9.09 -16.73 -11.35
CA THR A 69 -10.38 -16.66 -12.05
C THR A 69 -11.39 -15.95 -11.15
N ASP A 70 -11.90 -14.82 -11.62
CA ASP A 70 -12.86 -14.02 -10.89
C ASP A 70 -14.26 -14.67 -10.81
N SER A 71 -15.18 -14.06 -10.08
CA SER A 71 -16.57 -14.54 -9.94
C SER A 71 -17.37 -14.55 -11.23
N ASN A 72 -16.92 -13.85 -12.28
CA ASN A 72 -17.53 -13.81 -13.62
C ASN A 72 -16.93 -14.87 -14.53
N GLY A 73 -15.95 -15.64 -14.06
CA GLY A 73 -15.26 -16.67 -14.84
C GLY A 73 -14.17 -16.13 -15.77
N VAL A 74 -13.72 -14.89 -15.56
CA VAL A 74 -12.60 -14.29 -16.29
C VAL A 74 -11.30 -14.68 -15.57
N THR A 75 -10.36 -15.27 -16.31
CA THR A 75 -9.05 -15.64 -15.81
C THR A 75 -8.02 -14.61 -16.28
N PHE A 76 -7.19 -14.15 -15.34
CA PHE A 76 -6.04 -13.30 -15.61
C PHE A 76 -4.79 -13.82 -14.91
N GLU A 77 -3.64 -13.56 -15.50
CA GLU A 77 -2.34 -13.80 -14.88
C GLU A 77 -1.94 -12.52 -14.13
N TYR A 78 -1.17 -12.68 -13.07
CA TYR A 78 -0.64 -11.55 -12.29
C TYR A 78 0.78 -11.87 -11.85
N ASP A 79 1.56 -10.83 -11.59
CA ASP A 79 2.86 -10.96 -11.01
C ASP A 79 2.74 -11.30 -9.51
N GLY A 80 3.30 -12.43 -9.11
CA GLY A 80 3.16 -12.98 -7.76
C GLY A 80 4.24 -12.55 -6.78
N ASP A 81 5.27 -11.81 -7.21
CA ASP A 81 6.43 -11.48 -6.39
C ASP A 81 6.08 -10.63 -5.17
N HIS A 82 6.71 -10.91 -4.03
CA HIS A 82 6.40 -10.23 -2.77
C HIS A 82 7.44 -10.49 -1.66
N SER A 83 7.31 -9.76 -0.55
CA SER A 83 8.05 -9.97 0.70
C SER A 83 7.12 -10.12 1.90
N GLY A 84 6.07 -10.94 1.79
CA GLY A 84 5.19 -11.32 2.89
C GLY A 84 5.74 -12.52 3.66
N TYR A 85 5.74 -12.48 5.00
CA TYR A 85 6.30 -13.52 5.88
C TYR A 85 5.30 -13.92 6.96
N SER A 86 4.63 -15.05 6.76
CA SER A 86 3.62 -15.57 7.69
C SER A 86 4.15 -15.73 9.11
N GLY A 87 3.44 -15.16 10.09
CA GLY A 87 3.77 -15.25 11.51
C GLY A 87 4.80 -14.25 12.02
N TYR A 88 5.33 -13.38 11.17
CA TYR A 88 6.36 -12.40 11.56
C TYR A 88 5.75 -11.23 12.35
N ALA A 89 6.50 -10.81 13.37
CA ALA A 89 6.32 -9.54 14.07
C ALA A 89 7.17 -8.44 13.41
N ILE A 90 7.00 -7.20 13.82
CA ILE A 90 7.81 -6.07 13.35
C ILE A 90 9.30 -6.32 13.62
N GLN A 91 9.62 -6.78 14.82
CA GLN A 91 10.96 -7.12 15.27
C GLN A 91 10.95 -8.48 15.95
N TYR A 92 12.08 -9.17 16.01
CA TYR A 92 12.22 -10.46 16.69
C TYR A 92 11.74 -10.37 18.14
N MET A 93 10.81 -11.25 18.49
CA MET A 93 10.21 -11.34 19.82
C MET A 93 10.58 -12.65 20.50
N THR A 94 10.91 -12.55 21.79
CA THR A 94 11.10 -13.70 22.68
C THR A 94 10.17 -13.58 23.87
N GLY A 95 9.81 -14.70 24.47
CA GLY A 95 8.97 -14.74 25.66
C GLY A 95 8.08 -15.98 25.67
N THR A 96 6.81 -15.82 26.04
CA THR A 96 5.83 -16.90 26.02
C THR A 96 5.62 -17.43 24.59
N GLU A 97 5.74 -16.54 23.62
CA GLU A 97 5.72 -16.84 22.20
C GLU A 97 6.94 -16.21 21.53
N THR A 98 7.57 -16.98 20.62
CA THR A 98 8.70 -16.49 19.83
C THR A 98 8.20 -16.19 18.40
N ARG A 99 8.46 -14.96 17.95
CA ARG A 99 8.16 -14.52 16.57
C ARG A 99 9.44 -14.09 15.87
N GLN A 100 9.57 -14.47 14.59
CA GLN A 100 10.61 -13.89 13.73
C GLN A 100 10.29 -12.41 13.48
N GLY A 101 11.33 -11.63 13.26
CA GLY A 101 11.21 -10.19 13.02
C GLY A 101 11.38 -9.82 11.54
N LEU A 102 10.49 -8.97 11.06
CA LEU A 102 10.60 -8.44 9.71
C LEU A 102 11.83 -7.51 9.58
N LEU A 103 12.12 -6.71 10.62
CA LEU A 103 13.28 -5.83 10.68
C LEU A 103 14.60 -6.59 10.45
N GLU A 104 14.83 -7.67 11.23
CA GLU A 104 16.07 -8.46 11.11
C GLU A 104 16.14 -9.18 9.75
N THR A 105 14.99 -9.52 9.19
CA THR A 105 14.93 -10.17 7.87
C THR A 105 15.27 -9.17 6.76
N VAL A 106 14.72 -7.96 6.78
CA VAL A 106 15.08 -6.88 5.85
C VAL A 106 16.58 -6.64 5.90
N GLN A 107 17.14 -6.44 7.11
CA GLN A 107 18.58 -6.15 7.29
C GLN A 107 19.49 -7.30 6.86
N SER A 108 19.14 -8.55 7.19
CA SER A 108 20.02 -9.69 6.92
C SER A 108 20.01 -10.17 5.48
N THR A 109 18.96 -9.87 4.73
CA THR A 109 18.80 -10.31 3.33
C THR A 109 19.16 -9.24 2.32
N ASP A 110 19.27 -7.98 2.74
CA ASP A 110 19.40 -6.80 1.86
C ASP A 110 18.29 -6.74 0.79
N MET A 111 17.08 -7.20 1.13
CA MET A 111 16.03 -7.40 0.13
C MET A 111 15.59 -6.09 -0.53
N ILE A 112 15.55 -4.97 0.19
CA ILE A 112 15.19 -3.68 -0.39
C ILE A 112 16.18 -3.30 -1.48
N LYS A 113 17.50 -3.31 -1.18
CA LYS A 113 18.55 -2.99 -2.17
C LYS A 113 18.57 -3.94 -3.35
N LYS A 114 18.24 -5.22 -3.15
CA LYS A 114 18.30 -6.23 -4.20
C LYS A 114 17.12 -6.20 -5.13
N CYS A 115 15.95 -5.92 -4.59
CA CYS A 115 14.72 -5.83 -5.37
C CYS A 115 14.50 -4.41 -5.92
N ASP A 116 15.13 -3.40 -5.32
CA ASP A 116 15.14 -2.00 -5.78
C ASP A 116 13.72 -1.47 -6.08
N PRO A 117 12.79 -1.50 -5.08
CA PRO A 117 11.42 -1.07 -5.29
C PRO A 117 11.30 0.46 -5.31
N ASP A 118 10.48 1.01 -6.21
CA ASP A 118 10.07 2.42 -6.22
C ASP A 118 9.01 2.69 -5.13
N ILE A 119 8.16 1.68 -4.87
CA ILE A 119 7.07 1.75 -3.90
C ILE A 119 7.11 0.53 -2.99
N VAL A 120 7.07 0.75 -1.66
CA VAL A 120 6.87 -0.31 -0.67
C VAL A 120 5.50 -0.17 -0.03
N LEU A 121 4.67 -1.23 -0.09
CA LEU A 121 3.39 -1.36 0.60
C LEU A 121 3.60 -2.15 1.89
N LEU A 122 3.82 -1.46 3.01
CA LEU A 122 4.14 -2.07 4.30
C LEU A 122 2.89 -2.27 5.16
N GLN A 123 2.58 -3.53 5.50
CA GLN A 123 1.55 -3.89 6.46
C GLN A 123 2.08 -4.93 7.45
N ILE A 124 2.24 -4.56 8.72
CA ILE A 124 2.81 -5.40 9.78
C ILE A 124 2.29 -4.96 11.15
N GLY A 125 2.28 -5.86 12.13
CA GLY A 125 1.93 -5.59 13.53
C GLY A 125 0.82 -6.48 14.09
N THR A 126 0.08 -7.20 13.23
CA THR A 126 -0.96 -8.15 13.66
C THR A 126 -0.41 -9.18 14.65
N ASN A 127 0.77 -9.73 14.37
CA ASN A 127 1.43 -10.72 15.24
C ASN A 127 2.00 -10.10 16.52
N ASP A 128 2.38 -8.83 16.52
CA ASP A 128 2.75 -8.08 17.72
C ASP A 128 1.55 -7.96 18.67
N ILE A 129 0.39 -7.57 18.15
CA ILE A 129 -0.86 -7.50 18.93
C ILE A 129 -1.25 -8.88 19.45
N LEU A 130 -1.20 -9.91 18.61
CA LEU A 130 -1.60 -11.28 18.97
C LEU A 130 -0.71 -11.86 20.07
N SER A 131 0.58 -11.56 20.05
CA SER A 131 1.57 -12.17 20.96
C SER A 131 1.86 -11.36 22.20
N ASN A 132 2.06 -10.04 22.09
CA ASN A 132 2.35 -9.18 23.25
C ASN A 132 2.36 -7.70 22.86
N TYR A 133 1.19 -7.07 22.89
CA TYR A 133 1.12 -5.62 22.72
C TYR A 133 1.87 -4.88 23.85
N ASN A 134 2.68 -3.91 23.49
CA ASN A 134 3.34 -2.98 24.41
C ASN A 134 3.57 -1.62 23.72
N GLU A 135 3.77 -0.58 24.56
CA GLU A 135 3.89 0.81 24.08
C GLU A 135 5.06 1.05 23.11
N GLY A 136 6.10 0.19 23.13
CA GLY A 136 7.22 0.28 22.18
C GLY A 136 6.94 -0.27 20.80
N ILE A 137 5.70 -0.67 20.48
CA ILE A 137 5.36 -1.23 19.14
C ILE A 137 5.61 -0.21 18.04
N ILE A 138 5.30 1.06 18.28
CA ILE A 138 5.45 2.11 17.27
C ILE A 138 6.93 2.45 17.02
N ASP A 139 7.77 2.45 18.08
CA ASP A 139 9.21 2.70 17.94
C ASP A 139 9.87 1.60 17.07
N ARG A 140 9.41 0.35 17.23
CA ARG A 140 9.86 -0.76 16.37
C ARG A 140 9.45 -0.58 14.92
N LEU A 141 8.21 -0.14 14.68
CA LEU A 141 7.73 0.14 13.32
C LEU A 141 8.49 1.31 12.70
N GLU A 142 8.67 2.40 13.43
CA GLU A 142 9.44 3.55 12.94
C GLU A 142 10.88 3.15 12.57
N ASN A 143 11.51 2.32 13.38
CA ASN A 143 12.84 1.79 13.08
C ASN A 143 12.85 0.94 11.80
N LEU A 144 11.85 0.07 11.61
CA LEU A 144 11.71 -0.72 10.37
C LEU A 144 11.54 0.19 9.16
N VAL A 145 10.66 1.19 9.23
CA VAL A 145 10.44 2.15 8.14
C VAL A 145 11.71 2.93 7.82
N ASN A 146 12.46 3.36 8.84
CA ASN A 146 13.73 4.05 8.62
C ASN A 146 14.77 3.16 7.92
N VAL A 147 14.88 1.88 8.30
CA VAL A 147 15.78 0.93 7.63
C VAL A 147 15.38 0.72 6.16
N ILE A 148 14.07 0.62 5.87
CA ILE A 148 13.59 0.51 4.49
C ILE A 148 13.98 1.75 3.69
N LEU A 149 13.72 2.95 4.21
CA LEU A 149 14.06 4.21 3.55
C LEU A 149 15.57 4.41 3.35
N GLU A 150 16.40 3.93 4.29
CA GLU A 150 17.86 3.98 4.16
C GLU A 150 18.40 3.04 3.08
N ASP A 151 17.66 1.99 2.78
CA ASP A 151 18.01 0.95 1.80
C ASP A 151 17.39 1.20 0.41
N MET A 152 16.42 2.11 0.28
CA MET A 152 15.88 2.60 -0.99
C MET A 152 16.89 3.53 -1.67
N ASN A 153 16.95 3.49 -3.00
CA ASN A 153 18.06 4.08 -3.73
C ASN A 153 17.76 5.46 -4.33
N ASP A 154 16.49 5.74 -4.62
CA ASP A 154 16.10 6.94 -5.34
C ASP A 154 15.31 7.92 -4.45
N SER A 155 15.40 9.22 -4.79
CA SER A 155 14.75 10.29 -4.03
C SER A 155 13.22 10.26 -4.13
N ASP A 156 12.70 9.61 -5.16
CA ASP A 156 11.30 9.54 -5.52
C ASP A 156 10.62 8.26 -4.99
N ASP A 157 11.41 7.36 -4.39
CA ASP A 157 10.92 6.15 -3.74
C ASP A 157 10.06 6.48 -2.53
N VAL A 158 9.02 5.66 -2.28
CA VAL A 158 8.06 5.92 -1.21
C VAL A 158 7.66 4.66 -0.44
N VAL A 159 7.44 4.80 0.87
CA VAL A 159 6.89 3.75 1.72
C VAL A 159 5.47 4.11 2.16
N PHE A 160 4.49 3.31 1.76
CA PHE A 160 3.14 3.36 2.30
C PHE A 160 3.08 2.51 3.56
N VAL A 161 2.77 3.12 4.71
CA VAL A 161 2.67 2.45 6.00
C VAL A 161 1.21 2.29 6.36
N SER A 162 0.78 1.05 6.53
CA SER A 162 -0.63 0.69 6.70
C SER A 162 -1.01 0.41 8.13
N THR A 163 -2.26 0.76 8.47
CA THR A 163 -2.98 0.20 9.62
C THR A 163 -3.19 -1.30 9.46
N ILE A 164 -3.44 -1.99 10.57
CA ILE A 164 -3.83 -3.41 10.57
C ILE A 164 -5.34 -3.56 10.78
N PRO A 165 -5.99 -4.55 10.16
CA PRO A 165 -7.39 -4.86 10.41
C PRO A 165 -7.66 -5.28 11.85
N TYR A 166 -8.89 -5.09 12.34
CA TYR A 166 -9.35 -5.77 13.53
C TYR A 166 -9.38 -7.29 13.33
N MET A 167 -9.16 -8.00 14.42
CA MET A 167 -9.35 -9.46 14.50
C MET A 167 -10.74 -9.78 15.07
N ASP A 168 -11.32 -10.91 14.69
CA ASP A 168 -12.42 -11.52 15.48
C ASP A 168 -11.80 -12.21 16.69
N VAL A 169 -11.60 -11.44 17.75
CA VAL A 169 -10.91 -11.89 18.97
C VAL A 169 -11.64 -13.05 19.65
N LEU A 170 -12.97 -13.12 19.56
CA LEU A 170 -13.74 -14.21 20.15
C LEU A 170 -13.47 -15.52 19.41
N MET A 171 -13.34 -15.46 18.09
CA MET A 171 -13.01 -16.64 17.27
C MET A 171 -11.59 -17.17 17.56
N VAL A 172 -10.61 -16.24 17.75
CA VAL A 172 -9.21 -16.59 17.97
C VAL A 172 -8.76 -16.44 19.44
N TYR A 173 -9.70 -16.41 20.39
CA TYR A 173 -9.42 -16.18 21.80
C TYR A 173 -8.27 -17.04 22.33
N ASP A 174 -8.23 -18.30 21.97
CA ASP A 174 -7.21 -19.23 22.44
C ASP A 174 -5.80 -18.95 21.87
N TRP A 175 -5.69 -18.17 20.80
CA TRP A 175 -4.39 -17.82 20.20
C TRP A 175 -3.66 -16.70 20.97
N PHE A 176 -4.32 -16.01 21.87
CA PHE A 176 -3.72 -14.99 22.74
C PHE A 176 -3.04 -15.67 23.96
N TRP A 177 -2.02 -16.47 23.73
CA TRP A 177 -1.38 -17.27 24.77
C TRP A 177 -0.61 -16.44 25.80
N SER A 178 -0.01 -15.33 25.37
CA SER A 178 0.80 -14.45 26.21
C SER A 178 -0.03 -13.56 27.15
N TYR A 179 -1.36 -13.53 27.00
CA TYR A 179 -2.26 -12.67 27.76
C TYR A 179 -2.92 -13.37 28.96
N GLY A 180 -2.26 -14.37 29.55
CA GLY A 180 -2.85 -15.23 30.58
C GLY A 180 -3.52 -14.47 31.73
N GLU A 181 -2.85 -13.45 32.32
CA GLU A 181 -3.41 -12.64 33.41
C GLU A 181 -4.59 -11.78 32.90
N VAL A 182 -4.44 -11.10 31.80
CA VAL A 182 -5.50 -10.24 31.22
C VAL A 182 -6.73 -11.09 30.87
N LYS A 183 -6.53 -12.30 30.34
CA LYS A 183 -7.63 -13.24 30.04
C LYS A 183 -8.30 -13.76 31.30
N SER A 184 -7.54 -14.06 32.36
CA SER A 184 -8.08 -14.58 33.62
C SER A 184 -8.92 -13.55 34.38
N ASP A 185 -8.62 -12.28 34.22
CA ASP A 185 -9.23 -11.17 34.96
C ASP A 185 -10.44 -10.57 34.22
N ASN A 186 -10.73 -11.01 33.00
CA ASN A 186 -11.77 -10.44 32.15
C ASN A 186 -12.67 -11.53 31.52
N SER A 187 -13.92 -11.20 31.21
CA SER A 187 -14.73 -12.01 30.31
C SER A 187 -14.12 -12.04 28.90
N GLN A 188 -14.50 -13.00 28.05
CA GLN A 188 -14.02 -13.04 26.67
C GLN A 188 -14.40 -11.79 25.88
N GLU A 189 -15.61 -11.27 26.12
CA GLU A 189 -16.11 -10.05 25.49
C GLU A 189 -15.34 -8.79 25.96
N ASP A 190 -14.97 -8.72 27.22
CA ASP A 190 -14.17 -7.60 27.74
C ASP A 190 -12.73 -7.71 27.29
N PHE A 191 -12.19 -8.92 27.23
CA PHE A 191 -10.86 -9.15 26.62
C PHE A 191 -10.85 -8.75 25.13
N ALA A 192 -11.89 -9.06 24.37
CA ALA A 192 -12.01 -8.63 22.97
C ALA A 192 -11.98 -7.09 22.83
N LYS A 193 -12.69 -6.37 23.70
CA LYS A 193 -12.62 -4.89 23.73
C LYS A 193 -11.22 -4.37 24.06
N ILE A 194 -10.52 -5.03 24.98
CA ILE A 194 -9.12 -4.65 25.33
C ILE A 194 -8.24 -4.82 24.09
N VAL A 195 -8.32 -5.94 23.39
CA VAL A 195 -7.52 -6.19 22.18
C VAL A 195 -7.86 -5.21 21.06
N HIS A 196 -9.14 -4.92 20.84
CA HIS A 196 -9.55 -3.89 19.88
C HIS A 196 -8.98 -2.52 20.24
N GLY A 197 -8.95 -2.18 21.55
CA GLY A 197 -8.27 -0.97 22.03
C GLY A 197 -6.78 -0.94 21.74
N TYR A 198 -6.10 -2.09 21.73
CA TYR A 198 -4.69 -2.18 21.29
C TYR A 198 -4.54 -1.93 19.79
N VAL A 199 -5.45 -2.48 18.97
CA VAL A 199 -5.47 -2.21 17.51
C VAL A 199 -5.73 -0.74 17.24
N ASP A 200 -6.72 -0.12 17.91
CA ASP A 200 -7.01 1.31 17.80
C ASP A 200 -5.78 2.15 18.15
N SER A 201 -5.17 1.87 19.31
CA SER A 201 -3.99 2.59 19.75
C SER A 201 -2.83 2.48 18.77
N TYR A 202 -2.60 1.28 18.23
CA TYR A 202 -1.52 1.07 17.25
C TYR A 202 -1.81 1.79 15.93
N ASN A 203 -3.02 1.69 15.41
CA ASN A 203 -3.41 2.33 14.16
C ASN A 203 -3.37 3.87 14.24
N ASP A 204 -3.79 4.44 15.38
CA ASP A 204 -3.67 5.88 15.64
C ASP A 204 -2.21 6.33 15.72
N GLN A 205 -1.35 5.54 16.37
CA GLN A 205 0.09 5.81 16.46
C GLN A 205 0.77 5.71 15.08
N ILE A 206 0.36 4.77 14.20
CA ILE A 206 0.86 4.71 12.82
C ILE A 206 0.57 6.02 12.09
N LYS A 207 -0.68 6.50 12.17
CA LYS A 207 -1.07 7.77 11.53
C LYS A 207 -0.26 8.95 12.05
N GLN A 208 -0.05 9.02 13.36
CA GLN A 208 0.77 10.07 13.97
C GLN A 208 2.23 9.96 13.52
N MET A 209 2.85 8.79 13.62
CA MET A 209 4.23 8.53 13.19
C MET A 209 4.45 8.93 11.72
N VAL A 210 3.57 8.49 10.81
CA VAL A 210 3.68 8.86 9.39
C VAL A 210 3.59 10.38 9.22
N THR A 211 2.68 11.05 9.92
CA THR A 211 2.56 12.51 9.88
C THR A 211 3.83 13.20 10.36
N GLU A 212 4.43 12.72 11.44
CA GLU A 212 5.69 13.24 11.98
C GLU A 212 6.86 13.00 11.02
N MET A 213 6.97 11.82 10.43
CA MET A 213 7.98 11.49 9.43
C MET A 213 7.84 12.37 8.18
N GLN A 214 6.62 12.66 7.72
CA GLN A 214 6.35 13.59 6.61
C GLN A 214 6.80 15.02 6.93
N THR A 215 6.59 15.50 8.17
CA THR A 215 7.09 16.84 8.58
C THR A 215 8.60 16.92 8.61
N GLN A 216 9.29 15.78 8.72
CA GLN A 216 10.74 15.65 8.61
C GLN A 216 11.22 15.52 7.16
N GLY A 217 10.32 15.54 6.18
CA GLY A 217 10.62 15.40 4.76
C GLY A 217 10.87 13.95 4.31
N LYS A 218 10.49 12.95 5.11
CA LYS A 218 10.64 11.54 4.71
C LYS A 218 9.55 11.14 3.72
N PRO A 219 9.88 10.34 2.69
CA PRO A 219 8.92 9.91 1.67
C PRO A 219 8.07 8.74 2.18
N VAL A 220 7.15 9.04 3.08
CA VAL A 220 6.18 8.07 3.62
C VAL A 220 4.75 8.52 3.38
N LYS A 221 3.84 7.58 3.24
CA LYS A 221 2.40 7.81 3.07
C LYS A 221 1.62 6.92 4.03
N PHE A 222 0.48 7.41 4.48
CA PHE A 222 -0.43 6.66 5.35
C PHE A 222 -1.44 5.87 4.53
N ALA A 223 -1.71 4.62 4.93
CA ALA A 223 -2.75 3.78 4.35
C ALA A 223 -3.67 3.25 5.46
N ASP A 224 -4.99 3.43 5.32
CA ASP A 224 -5.98 3.01 6.30
C ASP A 224 -6.72 1.73 5.88
N ILE A 225 -6.01 0.63 5.85
CA ILE A 225 -6.59 -0.69 5.49
C ILE A 225 -7.64 -1.14 6.52
N ASN A 226 -7.51 -0.75 7.80
CA ASN A 226 -8.50 -1.09 8.81
C ASN A 226 -9.91 -0.60 8.43
N SER A 227 -10.00 0.54 7.77
CA SER A 227 -11.29 1.15 7.41
C SER A 227 -12.11 0.38 6.37
N VAL A 228 -11.50 -0.56 5.64
CA VAL A 228 -12.19 -1.30 4.57
C VAL A 228 -12.50 -2.75 4.92
N ILE A 229 -12.04 -3.26 6.07
CA ILE A 229 -12.24 -4.63 6.52
C ILE A 229 -13.26 -4.66 7.67
N ASP A 230 -14.34 -5.41 7.48
CA ASP A 230 -15.29 -5.74 8.55
C ASP A 230 -14.90 -7.11 9.14
N PRO A 231 -14.42 -7.17 10.39
CA PRO A 231 -13.99 -8.43 10.99
C PRO A 231 -15.09 -9.48 11.12
N SER A 232 -16.35 -9.08 11.06
CA SER A 232 -17.49 -10.00 11.16
C SER A 232 -17.83 -10.73 9.86
N THR A 233 -17.40 -10.20 8.71
CA THR A 233 -17.77 -10.74 7.39
C THR A 233 -16.59 -10.99 6.47
N ASP A 234 -15.48 -10.31 6.68
CA ASP A 234 -14.37 -10.27 5.73
C ASP A 234 -13.16 -11.14 6.16
N LEU A 235 -13.26 -11.82 7.32
CA LEU A 235 -12.24 -12.75 7.79
C LEU A 235 -12.66 -14.21 7.59
N GLN A 236 -11.67 -15.08 7.35
CA GLN A 236 -11.93 -16.52 7.18
C GLN A 236 -11.69 -17.33 8.47
N ASP A 237 -10.77 -16.87 9.32
CA ASP A 237 -10.35 -17.58 10.54
C ASP A 237 -10.23 -16.66 11.76
N GLY A 238 -10.77 -15.45 11.65
CA GLY A 238 -10.73 -14.41 12.68
C GLY A 238 -9.50 -13.50 12.63
N ILE A 239 -8.53 -13.76 11.76
CA ILE A 239 -7.34 -12.93 11.54
C ILE A 239 -7.16 -12.60 10.06
N HIS A 240 -7.14 -13.63 9.22
CA HIS A 240 -6.81 -13.49 7.83
C HIS A 240 -8.04 -13.12 7.01
N PRO A 241 -7.97 -12.13 6.13
CA PRO A 241 -9.07 -11.81 5.23
C PRO A 241 -9.48 -13.02 4.38
N ASN A 242 -10.78 -13.17 4.17
CA ASN A 242 -11.32 -14.06 3.16
C ASN A 242 -11.22 -13.41 1.78
N GLU A 243 -11.73 -14.07 0.74
CA GLU A 243 -11.67 -13.59 -0.64
C GLU A 243 -12.24 -12.17 -0.79
N THR A 244 -13.37 -11.86 -0.15
CA THR A 244 -14.00 -10.53 -0.16
C THR A 244 -13.13 -9.50 0.54
N GLY A 245 -12.56 -9.85 1.70
CA GLY A 245 -11.65 -8.99 2.44
C GLY A 245 -10.39 -8.66 1.62
N TYR A 246 -9.77 -9.66 1.02
CA TYR A 246 -8.61 -9.44 0.16
C TYR A 246 -8.92 -8.61 -1.09
N GLN A 247 -10.11 -8.79 -1.69
CA GLN A 247 -10.53 -7.93 -2.80
C GLN A 247 -10.68 -6.47 -2.39
N LYS A 248 -11.28 -6.20 -1.22
CA LYS A 248 -11.39 -4.85 -0.67
C LYS A 248 -10.01 -4.22 -0.42
N MET A 249 -9.08 -5.00 0.17
CA MET A 249 -7.70 -4.54 0.39
C MET A 249 -6.99 -4.21 -0.92
N GLY A 250 -7.06 -5.11 -1.92
CA GLY A 250 -6.46 -4.88 -3.22
C GLY A 250 -7.01 -3.65 -3.92
N THR A 251 -8.33 -3.44 -3.85
CA THR A 251 -8.98 -2.24 -4.39
C THR A 251 -8.55 -0.97 -3.65
N TYR A 252 -8.43 -1.02 -2.33
CA TYR A 252 -7.94 0.11 -1.55
C TYR A 252 -6.50 0.48 -1.92
N TRP A 253 -5.61 -0.50 -1.95
CA TRP A 253 -4.22 -0.30 -2.32
C TRP A 253 -4.07 0.25 -3.74
N SER A 254 -4.79 -0.31 -4.72
CA SER A 254 -4.70 0.16 -6.11
C SER A 254 -5.17 1.60 -6.28
N ASN A 255 -6.28 1.99 -5.64
CA ASN A 255 -6.75 3.37 -5.67
C ASN A 255 -5.73 4.33 -5.02
N LEU A 256 -5.13 3.93 -3.89
CA LEU A 256 -4.16 4.77 -3.17
C LEU A 256 -2.87 4.97 -3.97
N VAL A 257 -2.39 3.93 -4.65
CA VAL A 257 -1.19 4.00 -5.50
C VAL A 257 -1.50 4.75 -6.81
N ASP A 258 -2.66 4.53 -7.43
CA ASP A 258 -3.11 5.28 -8.61
C ASP A 258 -3.20 6.78 -8.31
N ASP A 259 -3.81 7.17 -7.18
CA ASP A 259 -3.86 8.56 -6.74
C ASP A 259 -2.44 9.16 -6.56
N TYR A 260 -1.50 8.38 -6.01
CA TYR A 260 -0.12 8.80 -5.83
C TYR A 260 0.58 9.01 -7.16
N LEU A 261 0.57 8.02 -8.05
CA LEU A 261 1.22 8.09 -9.36
C LEU A 261 0.61 9.17 -10.26
N SER A 262 -0.70 9.41 -10.12
CA SER A 262 -1.40 10.46 -10.90
C SER A 262 -1.11 11.89 -10.39
N THR A 263 -0.61 12.04 -9.15
CA THR A 263 -0.32 13.36 -8.54
C THR A 263 1.15 13.75 -8.62
N GLU A 264 2.06 12.79 -8.91
CA GLU A 264 3.46 13.13 -9.15
C GLU A 264 3.57 13.97 -10.43
N PRO A 265 4.33 15.07 -10.42
CA PRO A 265 4.55 15.86 -11.63
C PRO A 265 5.29 14.95 -12.63
N GLU A 266 4.73 14.79 -13.83
CA GLU A 266 5.48 14.21 -14.96
C GLU A 266 6.88 14.82 -14.95
N THR A 267 7.91 14.00 -14.79
CA THR A 267 9.31 14.44 -14.88
C THR A 267 9.52 14.85 -16.32
N THR A 268 9.15 16.06 -16.65
CA THR A 268 9.48 16.67 -17.93
C THR A 268 10.99 16.84 -17.95
N THR A 269 11.67 15.92 -18.64
CA THR A 269 12.97 16.24 -19.23
C THR A 269 12.79 17.56 -19.96
N GLU A 270 13.39 18.64 -19.44
CA GLU A 270 13.38 19.96 -20.03
C GLU A 270 13.90 19.89 -21.46
N GLU A 271 13.01 19.76 -22.43
CA GLU A 271 13.26 20.30 -23.74
C GLU A 271 12.91 21.80 -23.69
N THR A 272 13.97 22.62 -23.54
CA THR A 272 13.89 24.05 -23.80
C THR A 272 13.38 24.31 -25.21
N THR A 273 12.06 24.49 -25.36
CA THR A 273 11.51 25.24 -26.51
C THR A 273 10.18 25.87 -26.16
N SER A 274 10.20 27.19 -26.18
CA SER A 274 9.09 28.14 -26.24
C SER A 274 8.27 28.35 -24.97
N ALA A 275 8.57 29.49 -24.38
CA ALA A 275 7.90 30.20 -23.30
C ALA A 275 6.40 30.01 -23.17
N ASP A 276 6.02 29.76 -21.92
CA ASP A 276 4.79 30.16 -21.22
C ASP A 276 3.56 30.49 -22.10
N LYS A 277 2.75 29.47 -22.36
CA LYS A 277 1.43 29.71 -22.91
C LYS A 277 0.32 29.52 -21.87
N TYR A 278 0.62 29.00 -20.70
CA TYR A 278 -0.41 28.75 -19.67
C TYR A 278 0.08 29.18 -18.29
N LYS A 279 -0.67 30.08 -17.65
CA LYS A 279 -0.46 30.46 -16.25
C LYS A 279 -1.17 29.44 -15.36
N LYS A 280 -0.50 28.92 -14.34
CA LYS A 280 -1.11 27.99 -13.35
C LYS A 280 -2.30 28.70 -12.67
N GLY A 281 -3.52 28.17 -12.90
CA GLY A 281 -4.77 28.77 -12.43
C GLY A 281 -5.64 29.38 -13.56
N ASP A 282 -5.09 29.59 -14.76
CA ASP A 282 -5.83 30.00 -15.96
C ASP A 282 -6.41 28.79 -16.66
N VAL A 283 -7.56 28.33 -16.16
CA VAL A 283 -8.23 27.10 -16.59
C VAL A 283 -8.94 27.27 -17.94
N ASN A 284 -9.35 28.48 -18.27
CA ASN A 284 -10.04 28.81 -19.51
C ASN A 284 -9.09 29.29 -20.61
N THR A 285 -7.79 29.42 -20.31
CA THR A 285 -6.72 29.84 -21.22
C THR A 285 -6.90 31.21 -21.86
N ASP A 286 -7.55 32.16 -21.14
CA ASP A 286 -7.75 33.52 -21.59
C ASP A 286 -6.59 34.49 -21.20
N GLY A 287 -5.61 34.00 -20.44
CA GLY A 287 -4.42 34.73 -20.00
C GLY A 287 -4.61 35.47 -18.68
N GLU A 288 -5.80 35.43 -18.06
CA GLU A 288 -6.13 36.07 -16.80
C GLU A 288 -6.59 35.02 -15.77
N ILE A 289 -6.11 35.07 -14.54
CA ILE A 289 -6.58 34.24 -13.44
C ILE A 289 -7.68 34.97 -12.69
N ASN A 290 -8.93 34.55 -12.88
CA ASN A 290 -10.09 35.23 -12.30
C ASN A 290 -11.27 34.24 -12.06
N VAL A 291 -12.45 34.79 -11.75
CA VAL A 291 -13.67 33.98 -11.46
C VAL A 291 -14.10 33.08 -12.62
N SER A 292 -13.75 33.45 -13.87
CA SER A 292 -14.10 32.66 -15.04
C SER A 292 -13.42 31.28 -15.02
N ASP A 293 -12.18 31.20 -14.54
CA ASP A 293 -11.45 29.95 -14.37
C ASP A 293 -12.12 29.05 -13.34
N LEU A 294 -12.57 29.63 -12.22
CA LEU A 294 -13.28 28.91 -11.19
C LEU A 294 -14.59 28.31 -11.73
N ILE A 295 -15.30 29.03 -12.60
CA ILE A 295 -16.54 28.55 -13.25
C ILE A 295 -16.24 27.38 -14.19
N VAL A 296 -15.13 27.43 -14.95
CA VAL A 296 -14.73 26.33 -15.85
C VAL A 296 -14.33 25.11 -15.04
N LEU A 297 -13.53 25.28 -14.00
CA LEU A 297 -13.13 24.20 -13.09
C LEU A 297 -14.36 23.56 -12.40
N GLN A 298 -15.29 24.39 -11.92
CA GLN A 298 -16.51 23.91 -11.30
C GLN A 298 -17.36 23.08 -12.27
N LYS A 299 -17.53 23.55 -13.52
CA LYS A 299 -18.24 22.79 -14.56
C LYS A 299 -17.56 21.45 -14.90
N TYR A 300 -16.22 21.41 -14.88
CA TYR A 300 -15.45 20.19 -15.11
C TYR A 300 -15.65 19.18 -13.97
N LEU A 301 -15.52 19.62 -12.73
CA LEU A 301 -15.72 18.78 -11.53
C LEU A 301 -17.14 18.23 -11.48
N LEU A 302 -18.14 19.04 -11.86
CA LEU A 302 -19.53 18.62 -11.92
C LEU A 302 -19.82 17.57 -13.02
N LYS A 303 -19.13 17.65 -14.15
CA LYS A 303 -19.22 16.63 -15.21
C LYS A 303 -18.61 15.29 -14.80
N LYS A 304 -17.56 15.28 -13.97
CA LYS A 304 -16.93 14.07 -13.43
C LYS A 304 -17.61 13.53 -12.16
N GLY A 305 -18.29 14.39 -11.40
CA GLY A 305 -18.85 14.06 -10.07
C GLY A 305 -20.37 13.87 -10.00
N GLY A 306 -21.10 13.88 -11.12
CA GLY A 306 -22.56 13.68 -11.13
C GLY A 306 -23.33 14.52 -10.12
N ILE A 307 -24.23 15.37 -10.58
CA ILE A 307 -25.33 16.06 -9.83
C ILE A 307 -24.88 17.15 -8.85
N LEU A 308 -25.11 18.39 -9.27
CA LEU A 308 -25.22 19.53 -8.35
C LEU A 308 -26.46 19.36 -7.47
N PRO A 309 -26.39 19.73 -6.18
CA PRO A 309 -27.61 19.98 -5.43
C PRO A 309 -28.33 21.16 -6.09
N GLU A 310 -29.62 20.96 -6.38
CA GLU A 310 -30.51 22.05 -6.76
C GLU A 310 -30.51 23.13 -5.66
N GLN A 311 -30.43 24.38 -6.05
CA GLN A 311 -30.61 25.54 -5.16
C GLN A 311 -32.07 25.67 -4.77
#